data_bcf1fa7ccfe7b11ddf6c03afe5d5b463
#
_entry.id   bcf1fa7ccfe7b11ddf6c03afe5d5b463
#
_cell.length_a   1.000
_cell.length_b   1.000
_cell.length_c   1.000
_cell.angle_alpha   90.00
_cell.angle_beta   90.00
_cell.angle_gamma   90.00
#
_symmetry.space_group_name_H-M   'P 1'
#
loop_
_entity.id
_entity.type
_entity.pdbx_description
1 polymer ?
#
loop_
_entity_poly.entity_id
_entity_poly.type
_entity_poly.pdbx_seq_one_letter_code
_entity_poly.pdbx_strand_id
1 'polypeptide(L)'
;MCSDIAIKVSGVSKCFHIYDNPRDRFLQMFNGRRKQYFREFWALRDVSFAVRKGETVGIIGRNGSGKSTLLQIICGTLTPTSGDVQTSGRVAALLELGSGFNPDFSGRENVYMNAAVLGLSREETDARFSEIEAFAEIGNFIDQPVKTYSSGMMVRLAFAVAINVDPQILIVDEALSVGDELFQRKCFARIEAIKANGATILFVSHSGSAIVELCDRAILLDNGDKLTEGTPCLLYTSDAADERSSV
;
A
#
# COMPACT_ATOMS: atom_id res chain seq x y z
N MET A 1 -18.44 21.79 -6.83
CA MET A 1 -17.21 22.02 -6.03
C MET A 1 -16.36 20.79 -6.17
N CYS A 2 -15.24 20.85 -6.91
CA CYS A 2 -14.30 19.73 -6.93
C CYS A 2 -13.77 19.56 -5.50
N SER A 3 -13.98 18.39 -4.91
CA SER A 3 -13.46 18.04 -3.60
C SER A 3 -11.92 18.06 -3.69
N ASP A 4 -11.28 18.89 -2.85
CA ASP A 4 -9.81 18.99 -2.72
C ASP A 4 -9.23 17.74 -2.00
N ILE A 5 -10.06 16.75 -1.74
CA ILE A 5 -9.71 15.54 -1.02
C ILE A 5 -9.47 14.42 -2.04
N ALA A 6 -8.29 13.79 -1.95
CA ALA A 6 -7.92 12.61 -2.73
C ALA A 6 -8.34 11.31 -2.05
N ILE A 7 -8.15 11.21 -0.72
CA ILE A 7 -8.51 10.04 0.08
C ILE A 7 -9.31 10.52 1.29
N LYS A 8 -10.48 9.92 1.52
CA LYS A 8 -11.29 10.16 2.72
C LYS A 8 -11.60 8.83 3.39
N VAL A 9 -11.16 8.69 4.63
CA VAL A 9 -11.43 7.54 5.52
C VAL A 9 -12.37 8.01 6.62
N SER A 10 -13.51 7.35 6.79
CA SER A 10 -14.57 7.77 7.70
C SER A 10 -15.02 6.60 8.58
N GLY A 11 -14.68 6.61 9.87
CA GLY A 11 -15.11 5.63 10.86
C GLY A 11 -14.73 4.18 10.53
N VAL A 12 -13.60 3.98 9.86
CA VAL A 12 -13.21 2.65 9.38
C VAL A 12 -12.80 1.76 10.53
N SER A 13 -13.48 0.62 10.63
CA SER A 13 -13.13 -0.45 11.56
C SER A 13 -13.00 -1.77 10.82
N LYS A 14 -12.06 -2.62 11.27
CA LYS A 14 -11.88 -3.96 10.71
C LYS A 14 -11.72 -4.99 11.82
N CYS A 15 -12.66 -5.91 11.88
CA CYS A 15 -12.64 -7.06 12.77
C CYS A 15 -12.38 -8.35 11.97
N PHE A 16 -11.45 -9.16 12.42
CA PHE A 16 -11.22 -10.50 11.92
C PHE A 16 -11.72 -11.53 12.93
N HIS A 17 -12.43 -12.55 12.45
CA HIS A 17 -12.85 -13.69 13.26
C HIS A 17 -11.78 -14.77 13.20
N ILE A 18 -11.12 -15.01 14.33
CA ILE A 18 -10.08 -16.02 14.46
C ILE A 18 -10.69 -17.28 15.04
N TYR A 19 -10.60 -18.38 14.31
CA TYR A 19 -11.06 -19.70 14.73
C TYR A 19 -9.86 -20.54 15.15
N ASP A 20 -9.87 -21.10 16.35
CA ASP A 20 -8.78 -21.93 16.85
C ASP A 20 -8.69 -23.28 16.11
N ASN A 21 -9.85 -23.78 15.62
CA ASN A 21 -9.92 -25.00 14.82
C ASN A 21 -10.78 -24.81 13.55
N PRO A 22 -10.48 -25.49 12.43
CA PRO A 22 -11.31 -25.46 11.23
C PRO A 22 -12.77 -25.94 11.51
N ARG A 23 -12.96 -26.83 12.48
CA ARG A 23 -14.27 -27.34 12.91
C ARG A 23 -15.15 -26.24 13.53
N ASP A 24 -14.54 -25.27 14.21
CA ASP A 24 -15.26 -24.17 14.86
C ASP A 24 -15.93 -23.26 13.85
N ARG A 25 -15.29 -23.04 12.69
CA ARG A 25 -15.88 -22.30 11.56
C ARG A 25 -17.14 -22.99 11.03
N PHE A 26 -17.10 -24.32 10.95
CA PHE A 26 -18.26 -25.12 10.53
C PHE A 26 -19.38 -25.09 11.57
N LEU A 27 -19.05 -25.26 12.86
CA LEU A 27 -20.01 -25.19 13.96
C LEU A 27 -20.65 -23.81 14.08
N GLN A 28 -19.89 -22.74 13.82
CA GLN A 28 -20.42 -21.37 13.78
C GLN A 28 -21.51 -21.19 12.73
N MET A 29 -21.40 -21.85 11.58
CA MET A 29 -22.37 -21.78 10.50
C MET A 29 -23.73 -22.36 10.88
N PHE A 30 -23.75 -23.44 11.71
CA PHE A 30 -24.97 -24.13 12.12
C PHE A 30 -25.50 -23.69 13.50
N ASN A 31 -24.65 -23.27 14.41
CA ASN A 31 -25.01 -23.02 15.81
C ASN A 31 -24.67 -21.59 16.28
N GLY A 32 -24.31 -20.69 15.36
CA GLY A 32 -23.81 -19.35 15.65
C GLY A 32 -24.78 -18.40 16.36
N ARG A 33 -26.09 -18.78 16.48
CA ARG A 33 -27.09 -18.01 17.25
C ARG A 33 -27.04 -18.30 18.76
N ARG A 34 -26.38 -19.40 19.20
CA ARG A 34 -26.37 -19.84 20.60
C ARG A 34 -24.99 -19.79 21.24
N LYS A 35 -23.91 -19.92 20.46
CA LYS A 35 -22.53 -19.95 20.97
C LYS A 35 -21.58 -19.35 19.93
N GLN A 36 -20.69 -18.46 20.38
CA GLN A 36 -19.61 -17.88 19.57
C GLN A 36 -18.40 -18.84 19.61
N TYR A 37 -17.92 -19.23 18.44
CA TYR A 37 -16.81 -20.17 18.26
C TYR A 37 -15.56 -19.51 17.70
N PHE A 38 -15.47 -18.16 17.75
CA PHE A 38 -14.33 -17.39 17.26
C PHE A 38 -13.96 -16.31 18.27
N ARG A 39 -12.71 -15.87 18.18
CA ARG A 39 -12.24 -14.66 18.85
C ARG A 39 -12.28 -13.50 17.86
N GLU A 40 -12.73 -12.36 18.33
CA GLU A 40 -12.65 -11.12 17.57
C GLU A 40 -11.25 -10.51 17.71
N PHE A 41 -10.64 -10.20 16.57
CA PHE A 41 -9.42 -9.43 16.49
C PHE A 41 -9.68 -8.15 15.71
N TRP A 42 -9.68 -7.04 16.41
CA TRP A 42 -9.90 -5.73 15.85
C TRP A 42 -8.55 -5.17 15.35
N ALA A 43 -8.35 -5.23 14.02
CA ALA A 43 -7.16 -4.69 13.38
C ALA A 43 -7.24 -3.18 13.18
N LEU A 44 -8.46 -2.60 13.09
CA LEU A 44 -8.71 -1.17 13.05
C LEU A 44 -9.99 -0.85 13.83
N ARG A 45 -10.01 0.33 14.49
CA ARG A 45 -11.13 0.83 15.28
C ARG A 45 -11.37 2.29 15.00
N ASP A 46 -12.50 2.60 14.41
CA ASP A 46 -13.02 3.97 14.17
C ASP A 46 -11.98 4.95 13.58
N VAL A 47 -11.16 4.49 12.64
CA VAL A 47 -10.12 5.30 12.03
C VAL A 47 -10.73 6.30 11.05
N SER A 48 -10.43 7.59 11.24
CA SER A 48 -10.94 8.67 10.40
C SER A 48 -9.83 9.68 10.08
N PHE A 49 -9.62 9.99 8.80
CA PHE A 49 -8.74 11.06 8.32
C PHE A 49 -9.04 11.38 6.86
N ALA A 50 -8.47 12.48 6.38
CA ALA A 50 -8.54 12.85 4.97
C ALA A 50 -7.16 13.25 4.45
N VAL A 51 -6.87 12.95 3.18
CA VAL A 51 -5.65 13.35 2.47
C VAL A 51 -6.05 14.26 1.32
N ARG A 52 -5.41 15.42 1.24
CA ARG A 52 -5.66 16.39 0.16
C ARG A 52 -4.94 15.98 -1.11
N LYS A 53 -5.43 16.46 -2.25
CA LYS A 53 -4.73 16.27 -3.54
C LYS A 53 -3.34 16.90 -3.49
N GLY A 54 -2.36 16.15 -3.96
CA GLY A 54 -0.95 16.56 -3.95
C GLY A 54 -0.26 16.50 -2.58
N GLU A 55 -0.96 16.09 -1.51
CA GLU A 55 -0.39 15.93 -0.19
C GLU A 55 0.35 14.58 -0.07
N THR A 56 1.51 14.58 0.59
CA THR A 56 2.23 13.35 0.97
C THR A 56 2.02 13.08 2.46
N VAL A 57 1.32 12.00 2.78
CA VAL A 57 1.00 11.63 4.17
C VAL A 57 1.70 10.34 4.54
N GLY A 58 2.44 10.37 5.64
CA GLY A 58 3.08 9.20 6.24
C GLY A 58 2.12 8.47 7.21
N ILE A 59 2.17 7.14 7.23
CA ILE A 59 1.53 6.34 8.27
C ILE A 59 2.64 5.67 9.08
N ILE A 60 2.68 5.98 10.37
CA ILE A 60 3.66 5.48 11.34
C ILE A 60 2.93 4.54 12.30
N GLY A 61 3.64 3.57 12.85
CA GLY A 61 3.13 2.69 13.90
C GLY A 61 3.91 1.38 13.96
N ARG A 62 3.83 0.71 15.10
CA ARG A 62 4.50 -0.57 15.36
C ARG A 62 3.97 -1.68 14.44
N ASN A 63 4.70 -2.80 14.37
CA ASN A 63 4.19 -4.00 13.69
C ASN A 63 2.90 -4.46 14.37
N GLY A 64 1.87 -4.77 13.55
CA GLY A 64 0.55 -5.14 14.04
C GLY A 64 -0.37 -3.95 14.39
N SER A 65 0.05 -2.68 14.20
CA SER A 65 -0.81 -1.52 14.47
C SER A 65 -1.95 -1.32 13.46
N GLY A 66 -2.05 -2.15 12.41
CA GLY A 66 -3.13 -2.07 11.43
C GLY A 66 -2.78 -1.37 10.12
N LYS A 67 -1.54 -0.91 9.91
CA LYS A 67 -1.11 -0.17 8.69
C LYS A 67 -1.47 -0.91 7.40
N SER A 68 -1.00 -2.14 7.22
CA SER A 68 -1.25 -2.92 6.00
C SER A 68 -2.75 -3.20 5.80
N THR A 69 -3.50 -3.44 6.89
CA THR A 69 -4.96 -3.59 6.83
C THR A 69 -5.63 -2.31 6.34
N LEU A 70 -5.21 -1.15 6.83
CA LEU A 70 -5.71 0.14 6.40
C LEU A 70 -5.41 0.40 4.93
N LEU A 71 -4.17 0.13 4.49
CA LEU A 71 -3.78 0.28 3.08
C LEU A 71 -4.61 -0.63 2.16
N GLN A 72 -4.79 -1.90 2.52
CA GLN A 72 -5.62 -2.83 1.74
C GLN A 72 -7.08 -2.34 1.63
N ILE A 73 -7.62 -1.72 2.68
CA ILE A 73 -8.96 -1.13 2.63
C ILE A 73 -8.99 0.10 1.72
N ILE A 74 -7.98 0.97 1.77
CA ILE A 74 -7.89 2.15 0.89
C ILE A 74 -7.73 1.73 -0.58
N CYS A 75 -6.99 0.65 -0.85
CA CYS A 75 -6.84 0.08 -2.19
C CYS A 75 -8.09 -0.68 -2.68
N GLY A 76 -9.09 -0.88 -1.82
CA GLY A 76 -10.30 -1.65 -2.16
C GLY A 76 -10.12 -3.16 -2.24
N THR A 77 -8.95 -3.70 -1.86
CA THR A 77 -8.68 -5.14 -1.83
C THR A 77 -9.25 -5.83 -0.59
N LEU A 78 -9.56 -5.05 0.45
CA LEU A 78 -10.15 -5.53 1.69
C LEU A 78 -11.37 -4.68 2.07
N THR A 79 -12.52 -5.32 2.30
CA THR A 79 -13.75 -4.63 2.75
C THR A 79 -13.66 -4.32 4.25
N PRO A 80 -13.95 -3.09 4.71
CA PRO A 80 -14.04 -2.78 6.13
C PRO A 80 -15.23 -3.49 6.79
N THR A 81 -15.21 -3.65 8.11
CA THR A 81 -16.35 -4.16 8.89
C THR A 81 -17.40 -3.06 9.10
N SER A 82 -16.96 -1.83 9.30
CA SER A 82 -17.79 -0.62 9.34
C SER A 82 -17.01 0.59 8.85
N GLY A 83 -17.72 1.68 8.55
CA GLY A 83 -17.14 2.88 7.98
C GLY A 83 -17.04 2.82 6.46
N ASP A 84 -16.45 3.86 5.87
CA ASP A 84 -16.35 4.04 4.42
C ASP A 84 -15.01 4.66 4.02
N VAL A 85 -14.55 4.31 2.82
CA VAL A 85 -13.35 4.89 2.19
C VAL A 85 -13.70 5.37 0.80
N GLN A 86 -13.38 6.62 0.52
CA GLN A 86 -13.56 7.24 -0.79
C GLN A 86 -12.20 7.68 -1.33
N THR A 87 -11.87 7.28 -2.54
CA THR A 87 -10.68 7.69 -3.28
C THR A 87 -11.09 8.43 -4.55
N SER A 88 -10.37 9.48 -4.90
CA SER A 88 -10.67 10.31 -6.07
C SER A 88 -9.47 10.30 -7.02
N GLY A 89 -9.51 9.42 -8.01
CA GLY A 89 -8.46 9.27 -9.00
C GLY A 89 -7.92 7.85 -9.13
N ARG A 90 -6.94 7.69 -10.04
CA ARG A 90 -6.28 6.40 -10.29
C ARG A 90 -5.32 6.10 -9.12
N VAL A 91 -5.56 4.97 -8.46
CA VAL A 91 -4.73 4.48 -7.35
C VAL A 91 -3.74 3.46 -7.87
N ALA A 92 -2.45 3.69 -7.65
CA ALA A 92 -1.43 2.67 -7.79
C ALA A 92 -0.88 2.33 -6.40
N ALA A 93 -0.81 1.04 -6.08
CA ALA A 93 -0.33 0.57 -4.79
C ALA A 93 0.88 -0.33 -4.97
N LEU A 94 1.94 -0.01 -4.24
CA LEU A 94 3.15 -0.82 -4.15
C LEU A 94 3.05 -1.81 -2.97
N LEU A 95 1.85 -2.32 -2.74
CA LEU A 95 1.58 -3.37 -1.76
C LEU A 95 1.84 -4.71 -2.43
N GLU A 96 2.56 -5.62 -1.80
CA GLU A 96 2.76 -6.99 -2.31
C GLU A 96 3.19 -7.02 -3.80
N LEU A 97 4.27 -6.31 -4.13
CA LEU A 97 4.80 -6.18 -5.50
C LEU A 97 4.93 -7.54 -6.19
N GLY A 98 4.25 -7.69 -7.32
CA GLY A 98 4.27 -8.92 -8.12
C GLY A 98 3.26 -9.99 -7.71
N SER A 99 2.47 -9.81 -6.66
CA SER A 99 1.43 -10.79 -6.25
C SER A 99 0.35 -11.01 -7.31
N GLY A 100 0.11 -9.99 -8.17
CA GLY A 100 -0.82 -10.07 -9.29
C GLY A 100 -0.23 -10.68 -10.58
N PHE A 101 1.03 -11.11 -10.59
CA PHE A 101 1.63 -11.67 -11.79
C PHE A 101 1.23 -13.13 -11.99
N ASN A 102 0.90 -13.48 -13.24
CA ASN A 102 0.72 -14.88 -13.63
C ASN A 102 2.10 -15.48 -13.92
N PRO A 103 2.52 -16.53 -13.18
CA PRO A 103 3.85 -17.12 -13.32
C PRO A 103 4.10 -17.78 -14.69
N ASP A 104 3.04 -18.22 -15.38
CA ASP A 104 3.15 -18.87 -16.69
C ASP A 104 3.20 -17.89 -17.85
N PHE A 105 2.87 -16.63 -17.62
CA PHE A 105 2.93 -15.57 -18.62
C PHE A 105 4.33 -14.95 -18.66
N SER A 106 4.72 -14.41 -19.82
CA SER A 106 5.92 -13.59 -19.97
C SER A 106 5.85 -12.31 -19.15
N GLY A 107 7.00 -11.68 -18.91
CA GLY A 107 7.03 -10.36 -18.29
C GLY A 107 6.20 -9.34 -19.08
N ARG A 108 6.31 -9.36 -20.42
CA ARG A 108 5.53 -8.51 -21.32
C ARG A 108 4.03 -8.68 -21.11
N GLU A 109 3.52 -9.91 -21.12
CA GLU A 109 2.09 -10.18 -20.89
C GLU A 109 1.64 -9.73 -19.51
N ASN A 110 2.47 -9.93 -18.49
CA ASN A 110 2.20 -9.45 -17.13
C ASN A 110 2.16 -7.91 -17.05
N VAL A 111 3.00 -7.20 -17.79
CA VAL A 111 2.93 -5.72 -17.90
C VAL A 111 1.57 -5.29 -18.40
N TYR A 112 1.10 -5.83 -19.53
CA TYR A 112 -0.22 -5.49 -20.09
C TYR A 112 -1.37 -5.85 -19.16
N MET A 113 -1.31 -7.02 -18.53
CA MET A 113 -2.34 -7.47 -17.60
C MET A 113 -2.42 -6.54 -16.39
N ASN A 114 -1.29 -6.21 -15.76
CA ASN A 114 -1.28 -5.33 -14.59
C ASN A 114 -1.60 -3.87 -14.93
N ALA A 115 -1.14 -3.37 -16.07
CA ALA A 115 -1.50 -2.04 -16.57
C ALA A 115 -3.02 -1.92 -16.76
N ALA A 116 -3.66 -2.94 -17.33
CA ALA A 116 -5.12 -2.99 -17.48
C ALA A 116 -5.85 -3.01 -16.13
N VAL A 117 -5.35 -3.76 -15.13
CA VAL A 117 -5.88 -3.74 -13.74
C VAL A 117 -5.76 -2.35 -13.13
N LEU A 118 -4.68 -1.62 -13.43
CA LEU A 118 -4.46 -0.24 -12.98
C LEU A 118 -5.24 0.79 -13.82
N GLY A 119 -6.04 0.34 -14.79
CA GLY A 119 -6.96 1.18 -15.56
C GLY A 119 -6.34 1.84 -16.79
N LEU A 120 -5.21 1.34 -17.33
CA LEU A 120 -4.68 1.78 -18.62
C LEU A 120 -5.32 1.01 -19.76
N SER A 121 -5.56 1.72 -20.88
CA SER A 121 -5.88 1.07 -22.15
C SER A 121 -4.63 0.40 -22.74
N ARG A 122 -4.84 -0.42 -23.76
CA ARG A 122 -3.73 -1.07 -24.47
C ARG A 122 -2.81 -0.04 -25.12
N GLU A 123 -3.39 0.96 -25.75
CA GLU A 123 -2.68 2.05 -26.43
C GLU A 123 -1.85 2.88 -25.44
N GLU A 124 -2.40 3.16 -24.25
CA GLU A 124 -1.67 3.83 -23.18
C GLU A 124 -0.51 2.98 -22.66
N THR A 125 -0.70 1.66 -22.59
CA THR A 125 0.35 0.72 -22.18
C THR A 125 1.44 0.63 -23.24
N ASP A 126 1.07 0.53 -24.53
CA ASP A 126 2.01 0.52 -25.65
C ASP A 126 2.92 1.77 -25.64
N ALA A 127 2.34 2.94 -25.39
CA ALA A 127 3.09 4.20 -25.31
C ALA A 127 4.11 4.23 -24.17
N ARG A 128 3.85 3.53 -23.06
CA ARG A 128 4.70 3.51 -21.84
C ARG A 128 5.60 2.27 -21.75
N PHE A 129 5.38 1.28 -22.59
CA PHE A 129 6.04 -0.02 -22.47
C PHE A 129 7.56 0.09 -22.46
N SER A 130 8.13 0.91 -23.35
CA SER A 130 9.57 1.13 -23.44
C SER A 130 10.15 1.74 -22.15
N GLU A 131 9.40 2.64 -21.48
CA GLU A 131 9.82 3.23 -20.21
C GLU A 131 9.75 2.20 -19.08
N ILE A 132 8.71 1.37 -19.06
CA ILE A 132 8.55 0.28 -18.09
C ILE A 132 9.71 -0.70 -18.23
N GLU A 133 10.00 -1.16 -19.44
CA GLU A 133 11.10 -2.09 -19.74
C GLU A 133 12.46 -1.51 -19.35
N ALA A 134 12.74 -0.27 -19.74
CA ALA A 134 13.97 0.43 -19.40
C ALA A 134 14.12 0.63 -17.88
N PHE A 135 13.02 0.89 -17.17
CA PHE A 135 13.05 1.04 -15.72
C PHE A 135 13.33 -0.29 -15.00
N ALA A 136 12.69 -1.37 -15.45
CA ALA A 136 12.81 -2.69 -14.83
C ALA A 136 14.24 -3.28 -14.96
N GLU A 137 14.98 -2.97 -16.02
CA GLU A 137 16.35 -3.42 -16.26
C GLU A 137 16.51 -4.95 -16.20
N ILE A 138 15.53 -5.69 -16.73
CA ILE A 138 15.55 -7.16 -16.74
C ILE A 138 15.99 -7.74 -18.09
N GLY A 139 16.25 -6.86 -19.08
CA GLY A 139 16.75 -7.24 -20.41
C GLY A 139 15.85 -8.26 -21.11
N ASN A 140 16.46 -9.25 -21.78
CA ASN A 140 15.75 -10.25 -22.58
C ASN A 140 14.79 -11.14 -21.77
N PHE A 141 14.83 -11.08 -20.44
CA PHE A 141 13.87 -11.82 -19.61
C PHE A 141 12.44 -11.31 -19.76
N ILE A 142 12.25 -10.07 -20.28
CA ILE A 142 10.90 -9.52 -20.48
C ILE A 142 9.99 -10.45 -21.31
N ASP A 143 10.55 -11.23 -22.22
CA ASP A 143 9.83 -12.16 -23.09
C ASP A 143 9.82 -13.62 -22.54
N GLN A 144 10.42 -13.85 -21.36
CA GLN A 144 10.42 -15.15 -20.67
C GLN A 144 9.27 -15.25 -19.65
N PRO A 145 8.79 -16.46 -19.35
CA PRO A 145 7.80 -16.67 -18.29
C PRO A 145 8.30 -16.18 -16.92
N VAL A 146 7.43 -15.48 -16.18
CA VAL A 146 7.79 -14.88 -14.87
C VAL A 146 8.24 -15.91 -13.83
N LYS A 147 7.79 -17.17 -13.93
CA LYS A 147 8.30 -18.27 -13.08
C LYS A 147 9.80 -18.52 -13.18
N THR A 148 10.46 -18.00 -14.22
CA THR A 148 11.93 -18.09 -14.39
C THR A 148 12.67 -16.91 -13.76
N TYR A 149 11.94 -15.92 -13.25
CA TYR A 149 12.53 -14.70 -12.69
C TYR A 149 13.08 -14.96 -11.28
N SER A 150 14.14 -14.23 -10.94
CA SER A 150 14.50 -14.05 -9.54
C SER A 150 13.46 -13.17 -8.84
N SER A 151 13.39 -13.24 -7.50
CA SER A 151 12.53 -12.35 -6.72
C SER A 151 12.81 -10.88 -6.99
N GLY A 152 14.08 -10.51 -7.17
CA GLY A 152 14.48 -9.15 -7.52
C GLY A 152 13.96 -8.70 -8.88
N MET A 153 14.03 -9.54 -9.92
CA MET A 153 13.49 -9.23 -11.25
C MET A 153 11.97 -9.05 -11.22
N MET A 154 11.27 -9.91 -10.48
CA MET A 154 9.82 -9.81 -10.32
C MET A 154 9.43 -8.47 -9.69
N VAL A 155 10.09 -8.09 -8.60
CA VAL A 155 9.83 -6.81 -7.90
C VAL A 155 10.18 -5.61 -8.78
N ARG A 156 11.32 -5.64 -9.50
CA ARG A 156 11.70 -4.59 -10.43
C ARG A 156 10.64 -4.36 -11.50
N LEU A 157 10.13 -5.43 -12.12
CA LEU A 157 9.10 -5.32 -13.14
C LEU A 157 7.77 -4.81 -12.56
N ALA A 158 7.33 -5.36 -11.41
CA ALA A 158 6.09 -4.95 -10.76
C ALA A 158 6.12 -3.47 -10.35
N PHE A 159 7.27 -3.03 -9.79
CA PHE A 159 7.47 -1.63 -9.45
C PHE A 159 7.46 -0.74 -10.71
N ALA A 160 8.18 -1.15 -11.77
CA ALA A 160 8.23 -0.41 -13.03
C ALA A 160 6.83 -0.20 -13.62
N VAL A 161 5.96 -1.19 -13.58
CA VAL A 161 4.56 -1.05 -14.04
C VAL A 161 3.84 -0.03 -13.16
N ALA A 162 3.84 -0.21 -11.83
CA ALA A 162 3.05 0.60 -10.92
C ALA A 162 3.38 2.09 -10.92
N ILE A 163 4.66 2.46 -11.15
CA ILE A 163 5.09 3.86 -11.17
C ILE A 163 4.96 4.55 -12.55
N ASN A 164 4.85 3.77 -13.64
CA ASN A 164 4.74 4.33 -14.99
C ASN A 164 3.30 4.43 -15.49
N VAL A 165 2.30 4.19 -14.63
CA VAL A 165 0.87 4.37 -14.95
C VAL A 165 0.36 5.79 -14.68
N ASP A 166 1.23 6.74 -14.33
CA ASP A 166 0.90 8.11 -13.92
C ASP A 166 -0.24 8.12 -12.88
N PRO A 167 0.02 7.60 -11.67
CA PRO A 167 -1.00 7.52 -10.63
C PRO A 167 -1.35 8.91 -10.10
N GLN A 168 -2.62 9.15 -9.83
CA GLN A 168 -3.08 10.34 -9.10
C GLN A 168 -2.94 10.14 -7.59
N ILE A 169 -2.98 8.87 -7.15
CA ILE A 169 -2.76 8.45 -5.78
C ILE A 169 -1.75 7.30 -5.81
N LEU A 170 -0.61 7.49 -5.18
CA LEU A 170 0.43 6.45 -5.03
C LEU A 170 0.47 5.99 -3.59
N ILE A 171 0.28 4.70 -3.37
CA ILE A 171 0.39 4.08 -2.05
C ILE A 171 1.69 3.28 -2.01
N VAL A 172 2.57 3.66 -1.09
CA VAL A 172 3.90 3.08 -0.92
C VAL A 172 3.98 2.42 0.44
N ASP A 173 4.17 1.10 0.45
CA ASP A 173 4.46 0.36 1.68
C ASP A 173 5.98 0.14 1.79
N GLU A 174 6.44 -0.39 2.91
CA GLU A 174 7.84 -0.73 3.24
C GLU A 174 8.62 -1.46 2.13
N ALA A 175 7.93 -1.89 1.08
CA ALA A 175 8.46 -2.59 -0.10
C ALA A 175 9.56 -1.83 -0.87
N LEU A 176 9.87 -0.57 -0.53
CA LEU A 176 11.01 0.15 -1.14
C LEU A 176 12.38 -0.39 -0.69
N SER A 177 12.42 -1.27 0.31
CA SER A 177 13.65 -1.94 0.75
C SER A 177 14.04 -3.12 -0.13
N VAL A 178 13.38 -3.32 -1.28
CA VAL A 178 13.59 -4.47 -2.18
C VAL A 178 14.46 -4.07 -3.37
N GLY A 179 15.37 -4.97 -3.74
CA GLY A 179 16.36 -4.74 -4.79
C GLY A 179 17.71 -4.29 -4.23
N ASP A 180 18.62 -3.95 -5.12
CA ASP A 180 19.92 -3.37 -4.75
C ASP A 180 19.81 -1.85 -4.47
N GLU A 181 20.85 -1.31 -3.85
CA GLU A 181 20.90 0.11 -3.46
C GLU A 181 20.70 1.08 -4.66
N LEU A 182 21.21 0.71 -5.84
CA LEU A 182 21.06 1.54 -7.05
C LEU A 182 19.60 1.57 -7.49
N PHE A 183 18.92 0.43 -7.48
CA PHE A 183 17.50 0.36 -7.84
C PHE A 183 16.64 1.11 -6.82
N GLN A 184 16.94 1.00 -5.52
CA GLN A 184 16.24 1.76 -4.49
C GLN A 184 16.35 3.28 -4.72
N ARG A 185 17.54 3.79 -5.00
CA ARG A 185 17.73 5.22 -5.33
C ARG A 185 16.93 5.64 -6.55
N LYS A 186 16.87 4.79 -7.58
CA LYS A 186 16.06 5.02 -8.78
C LYS A 186 14.56 5.07 -8.46
N CYS A 187 14.09 4.18 -7.57
CA CYS A 187 12.71 4.17 -7.08
C CYS A 187 12.37 5.47 -6.33
N PHE A 188 13.22 5.89 -5.39
CA PHE A 188 13.02 7.14 -4.65
C PHE A 188 12.98 8.36 -5.58
N ALA A 189 13.93 8.49 -6.51
CA ALA A 189 13.95 9.58 -7.48
C ALA A 189 12.65 9.62 -8.32
N ARG A 190 12.11 8.44 -8.68
CA ARG A 190 10.84 8.39 -9.44
C ARG A 190 9.64 8.79 -8.57
N ILE A 191 9.61 8.39 -7.30
CA ILE A 191 8.56 8.80 -6.36
C ILE A 191 8.59 10.33 -6.15
N GLU A 192 9.77 10.92 -6.01
CA GLU A 192 9.92 12.38 -5.91
C GLU A 192 9.43 13.08 -7.18
N ALA A 193 9.72 12.55 -8.36
CA ALA A 193 9.20 13.09 -9.61
C ALA A 193 7.66 13.00 -9.69
N ILE A 194 7.07 11.89 -9.23
CA ILE A 194 5.61 11.71 -9.15
C ILE A 194 5.01 12.73 -8.16
N LYS A 195 5.65 12.95 -7.00
CA LYS A 195 5.27 13.98 -6.02
C LYS A 195 5.32 15.38 -6.64
N ALA A 196 6.42 15.70 -7.33
CA ALA A 196 6.60 17.00 -7.99
C ALA A 196 5.54 17.27 -9.08
N ASN A 197 5.01 16.23 -9.72
CA ASN A 197 3.90 16.30 -10.67
C ASN A 197 2.53 16.44 -10.01
N GLY A 198 2.46 16.58 -8.68
CA GLY A 198 1.23 16.83 -7.93
C GLY A 198 0.42 15.59 -7.58
N ALA A 199 0.98 14.40 -7.67
CA ALA A 199 0.31 13.18 -7.20
C ALA A 199 0.22 13.18 -5.67
N THR A 200 -0.86 12.61 -5.16
CA THR A 200 -1.05 12.35 -3.73
C THR A 200 -0.32 11.09 -3.33
N ILE A 201 0.46 11.13 -2.24
CA ILE A 201 1.23 9.96 -1.80
C ILE A 201 0.82 9.57 -0.39
N LEU A 202 0.51 8.29 -0.21
CA LEU A 202 0.36 7.67 1.10
C LEU A 202 1.57 6.75 1.33
N PHE A 203 2.42 7.12 2.28
CA PHE A 203 3.71 6.49 2.50
C PHE A 203 3.74 5.77 3.85
N VAL A 204 4.04 4.47 3.84
CA VAL A 204 4.22 3.68 5.06
C VAL A 204 5.67 3.26 5.16
N SER A 205 6.31 3.62 6.26
CA SER A 205 7.69 3.23 6.52
C SER A 205 7.97 3.10 8.01
N HIS A 206 8.87 2.20 8.36
CA HIS A 206 9.48 2.14 9.69
C HIS A 206 10.63 3.14 9.84
N SER A 207 11.13 3.69 8.74
CA SER A 207 12.19 4.68 8.77
C SER A 207 11.62 6.07 9.04
N GLY A 208 11.78 6.56 10.26
CA GLY A 208 11.36 7.90 10.64
C GLY A 208 12.04 8.99 9.81
N SER A 209 13.31 8.78 9.40
CA SER A 209 14.03 9.71 8.54
C SER A 209 13.37 9.86 7.16
N ALA A 210 12.96 8.76 6.53
CA ALA A 210 12.26 8.79 5.25
C ALA A 210 10.91 9.51 5.35
N ILE A 211 10.19 9.32 6.45
CA ILE A 211 8.90 10.00 6.69
C ILE A 211 9.11 11.51 6.90
N VAL A 212 10.14 11.91 7.67
CA VAL A 212 10.46 13.32 7.89
C VAL A 212 10.88 14.01 6.59
N GLU A 213 11.60 13.32 5.72
CA GLU A 213 12.11 13.88 4.46
C GLU A 213 11.02 13.99 3.38
N LEU A 214 10.14 12.97 3.27
CA LEU A 214 9.19 12.88 2.15
C LEU A 214 7.79 13.40 2.47
N CYS A 215 7.35 13.33 3.74
CA CYS A 215 5.95 13.55 4.08
C CYS A 215 5.69 14.97 4.61
N ASP A 216 4.59 15.55 4.16
CA ASP A 216 4.10 16.84 4.64
C ASP A 216 3.44 16.71 6.02
N ARG A 217 2.80 15.57 6.27
CA ARG A 217 2.10 15.22 7.51
C ARG A 217 2.24 13.72 7.76
N ALA A 218 2.12 13.31 9.03
CA ALA A 218 2.08 11.90 9.39
C ALA A 218 0.90 11.59 10.33
N ILE A 219 0.47 10.33 10.29
CA ILE A 219 -0.59 9.75 11.12
C ILE A 219 0.03 8.61 11.92
N LEU A 220 -0.14 8.65 13.23
CA LEU A 220 0.31 7.60 14.14
C LEU A 220 -0.83 6.61 14.39
N LEU A 221 -0.58 5.35 14.05
CA LEU A 221 -1.47 4.24 14.37
C LEU A 221 -0.86 3.37 15.47
N ASP A 222 -1.64 3.03 16.47
CA ASP A 222 -1.26 2.04 17.49
C ASP A 222 -2.44 1.14 17.83
N ASN A 223 -2.22 -0.16 17.88
CA ASN A 223 -3.22 -1.19 18.23
C ASN A 223 -4.57 -1.05 17.49
N GLY A 224 -4.54 -0.56 16.26
CA GLY A 224 -5.73 -0.35 15.41
C GLY A 224 -6.41 1.00 15.57
N ASP A 225 -5.97 1.84 16.48
CA ASP A 225 -6.50 3.17 16.71
C ASP A 225 -5.61 4.26 16.07
N LYS A 226 -6.22 5.34 15.58
CA LYS A 226 -5.49 6.55 15.21
C LYS A 226 -5.25 7.38 16.47
N LEU A 227 -4.01 7.43 16.94
CA LEU A 227 -3.67 8.20 18.15
C LEU A 227 -3.61 9.69 17.89
N THR A 228 -2.89 10.09 16.84
CA THR A 228 -2.68 11.50 16.52
C THR A 228 -2.28 11.69 15.07
N GLU A 229 -2.32 12.92 14.59
CA GLU A 229 -1.76 13.34 13.30
C GLU A 229 -1.10 14.71 13.44
N GLY A 230 -0.03 14.94 12.68
CA GLY A 230 0.71 16.19 12.75
C GLY A 230 1.96 16.20 11.86
N THR A 231 2.85 17.14 12.10
CA THR A 231 4.13 17.20 11.39
C THR A 231 5.00 15.99 11.74
N PRO A 232 5.70 15.37 10.76
CA PRO A 232 6.49 14.16 10.99
C PRO A 232 7.51 14.28 12.13
N CYS A 233 8.17 15.43 12.24
CA CYS A 233 9.16 15.67 13.29
C CYS A 233 8.59 15.57 14.72
N LEU A 234 7.38 16.10 14.96
CA LEU A 234 6.74 16.06 16.29
C LEU A 234 6.33 14.64 16.68
N LEU A 235 5.81 13.87 15.72
CA LEU A 235 5.35 12.51 15.97
C LEU A 235 6.50 11.55 16.24
N TYR A 236 7.64 11.72 15.54
CA TYR A 236 8.80 10.88 15.74
C TYR A 236 9.48 11.11 17.11
N THR A 237 9.46 12.35 17.61
CA THR A 237 9.99 12.64 18.95
C THR A 237 9.12 12.10 20.08
N SER A 238 7.80 12.03 19.90
CA SER A 238 6.88 11.46 20.88
C SER A 238 6.96 9.92 20.95
N ASP A 239 7.09 9.24 19.82
CA ASP A 239 7.24 7.78 19.75
C ASP A 239 8.57 7.33 20.40
N ALA A 240 9.66 8.06 20.13
CA ALA A 240 10.96 7.82 20.77
C ALA A 240 10.98 8.11 22.28
N ALA A 241 10.08 8.95 22.79
CA ALA A 241 9.96 9.23 24.22
C ALA A 241 9.20 8.10 24.95
N ASP A 242 8.17 7.51 24.33
CA ASP A 242 7.41 6.38 24.89
C ASP A 242 8.21 5.07 24.93
N GLU A 243 9.11 4.84 23.97
CA GLU A 243 10.02 3.68 24.01
C GLU A 243 11.01 3.74 25.20
N ARG A 244 11.37 4.93 25.66
CA ARG A 244 12.26 5.12 26.83
C ARG A 244 11.55 4.98 28.18
N SER A 245 10.22 5.10 28.20
CA SER A 245 9.44 4.98 29.45
C SER A 245 8.91 3.56 29.71
N SER A 246 9.15 2.61 28.80
CA SER A 246 8.72 1.20 28.92
C SER A 246 9.87 0.21 29.19
N VAL A 247 11.04 0.69 29.70
CA VAL A 247 12.17 -0.14 30.18
C VAL A 247 12.25 -0.11 31.69
#